data_17414196a1151a28a656d02abe5df91c
#
_entry.id   17414196a1151a28a656d02abe5df91c
#
_cell.length_a   1.000
_cell.length_b   1.000
_cell.length_c   1.000
_cell.angle_alpha   90.00
_cell.angle_beta   90.00
_cell.angle_gamma   90.00
#
_symmetry.space_group_name_H-M   'P 1'
#
loop_
_entity.id
_entity.type
_entity.pdbx_description
1 polymer ?
#
loop_
_entity_poly.entity_id
_entity_poly.type
_entity_poly.pdbx_seq_one_letter_code
_entity_poly.pdbx_strand_id
1 'polypeptide(L)'
;HPLAEQVPDHAQAEGSGQVYTADYVEADRTGLVHSAPGHGEEDFERGQELDLEIFCPVGSDGVYTDAAGEYAGTFVRDANDEVIADLDANGHLLSSEQGHTVREGQCWRCDTDIVRIVTDQWFITITDIKDELLDLIDDSEWYPQWARDNRFEDFVEEAPDWNVSRQRYWGI
;
A
#
# COMPACT_ATOMS: atom_id res chain seq x y z
N HIS A 1 -13.28 13.73 7.73
CA HIS A 1 -11.81 13.83 7.68
C HIS A 1 -11.38 15.29 7.95
N PRO A 2 -10.26 15.54 8.65
CA PRO A 2 -9.81 16.90 8.98
C PRO A 2 -9.54 17.82 7.78
N LEU A 3 -9.23 17.26 6.62
CA LEU A 3 -8.96 17.97 5.37
C LEU A 3 -10.08 17.79 4.34
N ALA A 4 -11.32 17.59 4.79
CA ALA A 4 -12.46 17.35 3.89
C ALA A 4 -12.76 18.54 2.95
N GLU A 5 -12.45 19.76 3.38
CA GLU A 5 -12.65 20.97 2.56
C GLU A 5 -11.56 21.09 1.49
N GLN A 6 -10.31 20.72 1.80
CA GLN A 6 -9.18 20.77 0.89
C GLN A 6 -9.21 19.64 -0.16
N VAL A 7 -9.75 18.46 0.23
CA VAL A 7 -9.83 17.27 -0.65
C VAL A 7 -11.27 16.76 -0.70
N PRO A 8 -12.18 17.45 -1.39
CA PRO A 8 -13.60 17.14 -1.40
C PRO A 8 -13.92 15.78 -2.03
N ASP A 9 -13.15 15.32 -3.01
CA ASP A 9 -13.36 14.02 -3.65
C ASP A 9 -13.14 12.89 -2.65
N HIS A 10 -12.09 12.97 -1.83
CA HIS A 10 -11.87 12.01 -0.75
C HIS A 10 -13.01 12.03 0.29
N ALA A 11 -13.51 13.22 0.62
CA ALA A 11 -14.59 13.35 1.59
C ALA A 11 -15.90 12.70 1.11
N GLN A 12 -16.08 12.55 -0.21
CA GLN A 12 -17.24 11.92 -0.83
C GLN A 12 -17.02 10.44 -1.17
N ALA A 13 -15.79 9.96 -1.11
CA ALA A 13 -15.47 8.56 -1.38
C ALA A 13 -16.20 7.63 -0.39
N GLU A 14 -16.71 6.51 -0.89
CA GLU A 14 -17.45 5.55 -0.07
C GLU A 14 -16.57 4.95 1.02
N GLY A 15 -17.04 5.03 2.26
CA GLY A 15 -16.28 4.59 3.44
C GLY A 15 -15.34 5.64 4.03
N SER A 16 -15.21 6.83 3.43
CA SER A 16 -14.38 7.89 3.99
C SER A 16 -14.83 8.30 5.40
N GLY A 17 -13.85 8.44 6.30
CA GLY A 17 -14.09 8.84 7.69
C GLY A 17 -14.72 7.76 8.57
N GLN A 18 -14.91 6.55 8.09
CA GLN A 18 -15.41 5.43 8.91
C GLN A 18 -14.31 4.89 9.83
N VAL A 19 -14.73 4.31 10.96
CA VAL A 19 -13.86 3.62 11.91
C VAL A 19 -14.23 2.15 11.90
N TYR A 20 -13.27 1.29 11.68
CA TYR A 20 -13.44 -0.16 11.66
C TYR A 20 -12.30 -0.87 12.40
N THR A 21 -12.49 -2.13 12.69
CA THR A 21 -11.47 -2.96 13.38
C THR A 21 -10.52 -3.57 12.36
N ALA A 22 -9.25 -3.68 12.72
CA ALA A 22 -8.24 -4.38 11.93
C ALA A 22 -7.27 -5.13 12.85
N ASP A 23 -6.88 -6.36 12.48
CA ASP A 23 -6.08 -7.24 13.31
C ASP A 23 -4.61 -6.78 13.42
N TYR A 24 -4.14 -5.97 12.45
CA TYR A 24 -2.79 -5.39 12.45
C TYR A 24 -2.65 -4.17 13.36
N VAL A 25 -3.72 -3.71 14.01
CA VAL A 25 -3.67 -2.56 14.92
C VAL A 25 -3.31 -3.02 16.34
N GLU A 26 -2.13 -2.66 16.79
CA GLU A 26 -1.64 -3.00 18.12
C GLU A 26 -2.04 -1.94 19.16
N ALA A 27 -2.40 -2.41 20.36
CA ALA A 27 -2.84 -1.56 21.47
C ALA A 27 -1.67 -1.02 22.32
N ASP A 28 -0.43 -1.23 21.91
CA ASP A 28 0.78 -0.79 22.62
C ASP A 28 1.01 0.73 22.57
N ARG A 29 0.29 1.43 21.68
CA ARG A 29 0.28 2.89 21.52
C ARG A 29 -1.12 3.44 21.75
N THR A 30 -1.71 4.04 20.71
CA THR A 30 -3.05 4.63 20.80
C THR A 30 -4.17 3.63 20.52
N GLY A 31 -3.86 2.50 19.90
CA GLY A 31 -4.87 1.56 19.38
C GLY A 31 -5.65 2.11 18.18
N LEU A 32 -5.20 3.22 17.59
CA LEU A 32 -5.79 3.86 16.42
C LEU A 32 -4.73 4.07 15.37
N VAL A 33 -5.03 3.70 14.13
CA VAL A 33 -4.18 3.89 12.95
C VAL A 33 -5.00 4.57 11.87
N HIS A 34 -4.41 5.55 11.19
CA HIS A 34 -5.01 6.12 9.98
C HIS A 34 -4.85 5.11 8.85
N SER A 35 -5.96 4.71 8.24
CA SER A 35 -5.99 3.79 7.11
C SER A 35 -6.03 4.57 5.80
N ALA A 36 -5.15 4.19 4.87
CA ALA A 36 -5.05 4.74 3.53
C ALA A 36 -5.00 3.64 2.46
N PRO A 37 -6.15 3.07 2.05
CA PRO A 37 -6.23 1.93 1.13
C PRO A 37 -5.55 2.15 -0.22
N GLY A 38 -5.39 3.40 -0.67
CA GLY A 38 -4.64 3.74 -1.89
C GLY A 38 -3.12 3.68 -1.75
N HIS A 39 -2.56 3.52 -0.54
CA HIS A 39 -1.13 3.69 -0.26
C HIS A 39 -0.51 2.64 0.68
N GLY A 40 -1.29 2.00 1.54
CA GLY A 40 -0.85 0.92 2.44
C GLY A 40 -1.31 -0.44 1.94
N GLU A 41 -0.45 -1.47 2.05
CA GLU A 41 -0.77 -2.83 1.59
C GLU A 41 -1.86 -3.45 2.47
N GLU A 42 -1.67 -3.47 3.78
CA GLU A 42 -2.65 -3.98 4.74
C GLU A 42 -3.96 -3.17 4.71
N ASP A 43 -3.85 -1.85 4.48
CA ASP A 43 -5.01 -0.97 4.35
C ASP A 43 -5.79 -1.26 3.06
N PHE A 44 -5.07 -1.58 1.97
CA PHE A 44 -5.69 -1.96 0.70
C PHE A 44 -6.46 -3.26 0.82
N GLU A 45 -5.85 -4.31 1.38
CA GLU A 45 -6.51 -5.60 1.62
C GLU A 45 -7.76 -5.42 2.47
N ARG A 46 -7.63 -4.67 3.56
CA ARG A 46 -8.77 -4.38 4.43
C ARG A 46 -9.85 -3.54 3.75
N GLY A 47 -9.45 -2.61 2.91
CA GLY A 47 -10.37 -1.81 2.09
C GLY A 47 -11.19 -2.67 1.13
N GLN A 48 -10.56 -3.66 0.49
CA GLN A 48 -11.25 -4.62 -0.38
C GLN A 48 -12.23 -5.50 0.39
N GLU A 49 -11.83 -6.03 1.56
CA GLU A 49 -12.72 -6.85 2.40
C GLU A 49 -13.98 -6.10 2.86
N LEU A 50 -13.87 -4.80 3.06
CA LEU A 50 -14.96 -3.94 3.51
C LEU A 50 -15.70 -3.24 2.37
N ASP A 51 -15.33 -3.51 1.12
CA ASP A 51 -15.91 -2.89 -0.08
C ASP A 51 -15.80 -1.34 -0.05
N LEU A 52 -14.67 -0.83 0.44
CA LEU A 52 -14.39 0.61 0.47
C LEU A 52 -13.90 1.09 -0.90
N GLU A 53 -14.21 2.34 -1.22
CA GLU A 53 -13.60 2.98 -2.38
C GLU A 53 -12.09 3.18 -2.18
N ILE A 54 -11.28 2.68 -3.10
CA ILE A 54 -9.82 2.80 -3.05
C ILE A 54 -9.41 4.14 -3.66
N PHE A 55 -9.33 5.16 -2.83
CA PHE A 55 -8.95 6.50 -3.23
C PHE A 55 -7.43 6.66 -3.28
N CYS A 56 -6.87 6.92 -4.46
CA CYS A 56 -5.44 7.13 -4.68
C CYS A 56 -5.19 8.37 -5.55
N PRO A 57 -5.10 9.57 -4.96
CA PRO A 57 -4.97 10.83 -5.70
C PRO A 57 -3.52 11.15 -6.10
N VAL A 58 -2.65 10.15 -6.22
CA VAL A 58 -1.23 10.33 -6.56
C VAL A 58 -0.91 9.67 -7.89
N GLY A 59 -0.32 10.43 -8.79
CA GLY A 59 0.13 9.96 -10.09
C GLY A 59 1.41 9.11 -10.01
N SER A 60 1.75 8.46 -11.12
CA SER A 60 2.97 7.63 -11.24
C SER A 60 4.28 8.39 -11.09
N ASP A 61 4.24 9.70 -11.16
CA ASP A 61 5.36 10.64 -10.94
C ASP A 61 5.45 11.12 -9.48
N GLY A 62 4.55 10.64 -8.60
CA GLY A 62 4.49 11.06 -7.21
C GLY A 62 3.85 12.42 -6.98
N VAL A 63 3.19 12.98 -8.01
CA VAL A 63 2.50 14.29 -7.94
C VAL A 63 1.02 14.05 -7.69
N TYR A 64 0.42 14.90 -6.86
CA TYR A 64 -1.01 14.87 -6.63
C TYR A 64 -1.79 15.20 -7.90
N THR A 65 -2.78 14.39 -8.20
CA THR A 65 -3.74 14.61 -9.31
C THR A 65 -4.81 15.63 -8.91
N ASP A 66 -5.67 16.02 -9.86
CA ASP A 66 -6.79 16.94 -9.61
C ASP A 66 -7.73 16.43 -8.50
N ALA A 67 -7.82 15.12 -8.28
CA ALA A 67 -8.60 14.51 -7.21
C ALA A 67 -8.07 14.86 -5.79
N ALA A 68 -6.85 15.36 -5.66
CA ALA A 68 -6.29 15.83 -4.40
C ALA A 68 -6.75 17.26 -4.03
N GLY A 69 -7.62 17.88 -4.83
CA GLY A 69 -8.18 19.18 -4.54
C GLY A 69 -7.12 20.29 -4.49
N GLU A 70 -6.99 20.99 -3.37
CA GLU A 70 -6.06 22.11 -3.21
C GLU A 70 -4.58 21.72 -3.35
N TYR A 71 -4.23 20.44 -3.11
CA TYR A 71 -2.86 19.94 -3.23
C TYR A 71 -2.49 19.47 -4.64
N ALA A 72 -3.39 19.56 -5.62
CA ALA A 72 -3.18 19.11 -7.00
C ALA A 72 -1.95 19.78 -7.62
N GLY A 73 -1.13 18.97 -8.31
CA GLY A 73 0.10 19.45 -8.98
C GLY A 73 1.33 19.55 -8.06
N THR A 74 1.19 19.28 -6.75
CA THR A 74 2.31 19.30 -5.80
C THR A 74 2.87 17.88 -5.62
N PHE A 75 4.20 17.76 -5.54
CA PHE A 75 4.82 16.49 -5.18
C PHE A 75 4.48 16.10 -3.74
N VAL A 76 4.14 14.82 -3.49
CA VAL A 76 3.56 14.37 -2.22
C VAL A 76 4.35 14.75 -0.97
N ARG A 77 5.69 14.84 -1.05
CA ARG A 77 6.52 15.21 0.10
C ARG A 77 6.61 16.73 0.28
N ASP A 78 6.48 17.49 -0.80
CA ASP A 78 6.53 18.95 -0.77
C ASP A 78 5.23 19.54 -0.19
N ALA A 79 4.12 18.80 -0.24
CA ALA A 79 2.84 19.19 0.33
C ALA A 79 2.78 19.11 1.88
N ASN A 80 3.77 18.51 2.54
CA ASN A 80 3.70 18.26 3.98
C ASN A 80 3.53 19.54 4.81
N ASP A 81 4.26 20.61 4.48
CA ASP A 81 4.19 21.86 5.21
C ASP A 81 2.82 22.55 5.04
N GLU A 82 2.24 22.44 3.84
CA GLU A 82 0.90 22.96 3.53
C GLU A 82 -0.19 22.17 4.26
N VAL A 83 -0.11 20.84 4.23
CA VAL A 83 -1.01 19.96 5.00
C VAL A 83 -0.97 20.26 6.50
N ILE A 84 0.22 20.49 7.06
CA ILE A 84 0.38 20.84 8.49
C ILE A 84 -0.27 22.19 8.77
N ALA A 85 -0.08 23.18 7.88
CA ALA A 85 -0.67 24.52 8.04
C ALA A 85 -2.20 24.47 7.99
N ASP A 86 -2.77 23.67 7.08
CA ASP A 86 -4.23 23.50 6.97
C ASP A 86 -4.82 22.77 8.19
N LEU A 87 -4.15 21.77 8.70
CA LEU A 87 -4.55 21.09 9.93
C LEU A 87 -4.55 22.04 11.14
N ASP A 88 -3.56 22.94 11.22
CA ASP A 88 -3.49 23.97 12.27
C ASP A 88 -4.62 25.01 12.11
N ALA A 89 -4.81 25.51 10.89
CA ALA A 89 -5.86 26.47 10.58
C ALA A 89 -7.26 25.93 10.88
N ASN A 90 -7.49 24.65 10.62
CA ASN A 90 -8.75 23.96 10.89
C ASN A 90 -8.91 23.53 12.37
N GLY A 91 -7.91 23.77 13.24
CA GLY A 91 -7.93 23.41 14.64
C GLY A 91 -7.81 21.90 14.93
N HIS A 92 -7.26 21.14 13.99
CA HIS A 92 -7.08 19.69 14.08
C HIS A 92 -5.64 19.27 14.41
N LEU A 93 -4.68 20.21 14.46
CA LEU A 93 -3.30 19.94 14.81
C LEU A 93 -3.11 20.06 16.33
N LEU A 94 -2.65 18.99 16.98
CA LEU A 94 -2.27 19.03 18.40
C LEU A 94 -0.81 19.45 18.59
N SER A 95 0.09 18.92 17.76
CA SER A 95 1.50 19.29 17.76
C SER A 95 2.15 18.80 16.46
N SER A 96 3.23 19.47 16.06
CA SER A 96 4.11 19.00 14.98
C SER A 96 5.56 19.06 15.45
N GLU A 97 6.36 18.09 15.03
CA GLU A 97 7.79 18.03 15.30
C GLU A 97 8.54 17.83 13.99
N GLN A 98 9.48 18.72 13.70
CA GLN A 98 10.36 18.61 12.55
C GLN A 98 11.64 17.84 12.88
N GLY A 99 12.22 17.19 11.88
CA GLY A 99 13.49 16.47 12.03
C GLY A 99 13.38 15.09 12.67
N HIS A 100 12.17 14.55 12.79
CA HIS A 100 11.99 13.16 13.20
C HIS A 100 12.53 12.22 12.10
N THR A 101 13.42 11.30 12.51
CA THR A 101 14.03 10.35 11.59
C THR A 101 13.20 9.08 11.51
N VAL A 102 12.73 8.75 10.32
CA VAL A 102 12.02 7.51 10.01
C VAL A 102 12.83 6.65 9.04
N ARG A 103 12.58 5.35 9.04
CA ARG A 103 13.15 4.44 8.04
C ARG A 103 12.17 4.32 6.89
N GLU A 104 12.60 4.71 5.71
CA GLU A 104 11.83 4.57 4.49
C GLU A 104 12.56 3.72 3.47
N GLY A 105 11.78 3.04 2.59
CA GLY A 105 12.35 2.33 1.46
C GLY A 105 12.89 3.31 0.42
N GLN A 106 14.06 3.02 -0.12
CA GLN A 106 14.68 3.82 -1.18
C GLN A 106 14.92 2.98 -2.43
N CYS A 107 14.90 3.65 -3.58
CA CYS A 107 15.25 3.01 -4.84
C CYS A 107 16.73 2.63 -4.82
N TRP A 108 17.03 1.36 -5.00
CA TRP A 108 18.40 0.83 -4.99
C TRP A 108 19.33 1.38 -6.11
N ARG A 109 18.79 2.13 -7.10
CA ARG A 109 19.57 2.72 -8.19
C ARG A 109 19.84 4.20 -8.04
N CYS A 110 18.90 4.95 -7.46
CA CYS A 110 18.97 6.41 -7.40
C CYS A 110 18.79 6.96 -5.99
N ASP A 111 18.68 6.09 -5.00
CA ASP A 111 18.52 6.44 -3.58
C ASP A 111 17.32 7.39 -3.30
N THR A 112 16.40 7.52 -4.26
CA THR A 112 15.18 8.29 -4.08
C THR A 112 14.20 7.48 -3.25
N ASP A 113 13.53 8.12 -2.31
CA ASP A 113 12.49 7.50 -1.50
C ASP A 113 11.34 7.01 -2.38
N ILE A 114 10.83 5.82 -2.06
CA ILE A 114 9.70 5.25 -2.79
C ILE A 114 8.39 5.87 -2.34
N VAL A 115 7.45 5.97 -3.28
CA VAL A 115 6.04 6.29 -3.02
C VAL A 115 5.22 5.05 -3.34
N ARG A 116 4.35 4.64 -2.41
CA ARG A 116 3.44 3.51 -2.63
C ARG A 116 2.13 4.05 -3.17
N ILE A 117 1.70 3.48 -4.30
CA ILE A 117 0.43 3.84 -4.95
C ILE A 117 -0.25 2.60 -5.49
N VAL A 118 -1.56 2.57 -5.48
CA VAL A 118 -2.35 1.55 -6.16
C VAL A 118 -2.40 1.85 -7.65
N THR A 119 -2.09 0.86 -8.48
CA THR A 119 -2.13 0.94 -9.94
C THR A 119 -2.65 -0.36 -10.53
N ASP A 120 -3.20 -0.30 -11.73
CA ASP A 120 -3.55 -1.51 -12.49
C ASP A 120 -2.30 -2.32 -12.80
N GLN A 121 -2.33 -3.60 -12.47
CA GLN A 121 -1.22 -4.53 -12.59
C GLN A 121 -1.68 -5.82 -13.27
N TRP A 122 -0.76 -6.49 -13.95
CA TRP A 122 -0.99 -7.82 -14.50
C TRP A 122 -0.44 -8.88 -13.54
N PHE A 123 -1.29 -9.86 -13.24
CA PHE A 123 -0.93 -10.99 -12.39
C PHE A 123 -1.10 -12.31 -13.16
N ILE A 124 -0.22 -13.26 -12.87
CA ILE A 124 -0.45 -14.68 -13.14
C ILE A 124 -1.05 -15.27 -11.88
N THR A 125 -2.26 -15.81 -11.98
CA THR A 125 -3.00 -16.39 -10.85
C THR A 125 -2.40 -17.73 -10.46
N ILE A 126 -1.39 -17.69 -9.60
CA ILE A 126 -0.76 -18.88 -9.03
C ILE A 126 -1.72 -19.58 -8.07
N THR A 127 -2.54 -18.80 -7.36
CA THR A 127 -3.55 -19.31 -6.42
C THR A 127 -4.55 -20.27 -7.07
N ASP A 128 -4.90 -20.07 -8.35
CA ASP A 128 -5.84 -20.94 -9.07
C ASP A 128 -5.26 -22.31 -9.44
N ILE A 129 -3.94 -22.43 -9.56
CA ILE A 129 -3.24 -23.66 -9.96
C ILE A 129 -2.42 -24.28 -8.83
N LYS A 130 -2.53 -23.77 -7.61
CA LYS A 130 -1.73 -24.17 -6.46
C LYS A 130 -1.85 -25.66 -6.14
N ASP A 131 -3.07 -26.17 -6.12
CA ASP A 131 -3.32 -27.58 -5.83
C ASP A 131 -2.67 -28.50 -6.89
N GLU A 132 -2.76 -28.11 -8.18
CA GLU A 132 -2.12 -28.88 -9.27
C GLU A 132 -0.58 -28.84 -9.14
N LEU A 133 0.00 -27.71 -8.71
CA LEU A 133 1.44 -27.61 -8.48
C LEU A 133 1.91 -28.48 -7.32
N LEU A 134 1.15 -28.55 -6.23
CA LEU A 134 1.44 -29.40 -5.09
C LEU A 134 1.35 -30.89 -5.48
N ASP A 135 0.34 -31.30 -6.24
CA ASP A 135 0.21 -32.65 -6.75
C ASP A 135 1.42 -33.05 -7.64
N LEU A 136 1.89 -32.13 -8.51
CA LEU A 136 3.07 -32.37 -9.34
C LEU A 136 4.37 -32.46 -8.52
N ILE A 137 4.48 -31.72 -7.44
CA ILE A 137 5.61 -31.83 -6.49
C ILE A 137 5.59 -33.20 -5.83
N ASP A 138 4.43 -33.68 -5.40
CA ASP A 138 4.22 -34.99 -4.79
C ASP A 138 4.59 -36.15 -5.74
N ASP A 139 4.21 -36.04 -6.99
CA ASP A 139 4.48 -37.05 -8.02
C ASP A 139 5.95 -37.05 -8.51
N SER A 140 6.76 -36.08 -8.08
CA SER A 140 8.15 -35.92 -8.51
C SER A 140 9.14 -36.54 -7.54
N GLU A 141 10.27 -37.07 -8.07
CA GLU A 141 11.38 -37.55 -7.24
C GLU A 141 12.35 -36.43 -6.89
N TRP A 142 12.64 -36.22 -5.61
CA TRP A 142 13.49 -35.16 -5.10
C TRP A 142 14.77 -35.67 -4.43
N TYR A 143 15.88 -35.04 -4.79
CA TYR A 143 17.19 -35.30 -4.18
C TYR A 143 17.88 -33.98 -3.80
N PRO A 144 18.02 -33.67 -2.51
CA PRO A 144 17.57 -34.44 -1.34
C PRO A 144 16.06 -34.24 -1.06
N GLN A 145 15.44 -35.25 -0.43
CA GLN A 145 14.02 -35.24 -0.08
C GLN A 145 13.59 -33.99 0.69
N TRP A 146 14.39 -33.52 1.64
CA TRP A 146 14.07 -32.35 2.44
C TRP A 146 13.88 -31.05 1.63
N ALA A 147 14.42 -30.99 0.42
CA ALA A 147 14.22 -29.82 -0.45
C ALA A 147 12.77 -29.70 -0.93
N ARG A 148 12.10 -30.84 -1.11
CA ARG A 148 10.68 -30.91 -1.34
C ARG A 148 9.91 -30.45 -0.09
N ASP A 149 10.04 -31.23 0.99
CA ASP A 149 9.17 -31.19 2.17
C ASP A 149 9.30 -29.89 2.99
N ASN A 150 10.46 -29.23 2.97
CA ASN A 150 10.74 -28.07 3.81
C ASN A 150 11.03 -26.78 3.02
N ARG A 151 10.88 -26.79 1.70
CA ARG A 151 11.14 -25.60 0.90
C ARG A 151 10.18 -25.42 -0.26
N PHE A 152 10.03 -26.46 -1.09
CA PHE A 152 9.25 -26.28 -2.31
C PHE A 152 7.75 -26.33 -2.04
N GLU A 153 7.31 -27.23 -1.18
CA GLU A 153 5.92 -27.30 -0.72
C GLU A 153 5.53 -25.98 -0.03
N ASP A 154 6.27 -25.60 1.03
CA ASP A 154 6.03 -24.34 1.76
C ASP A 154 6.02 -23.12 0.80
N PHE A 155 6.97 -23.08 -0.16
CA PHE A 155 7.05 -21.99 -1.12
C PHE A 155 5.81 -21.92 -2.02
N VAL A 156 5.27 -23.06 -2.46
CA VAL A 156 4.05 -23.08 -3.30
C VAL A 156 2.81 -22.80 -2.46
N GLU A 157 2.74 -23.35 -1.24
CA GLU A 157 1.63 -23.11 -0.31
C GLU A 157 1.48 -21.63 0.03
N GLU A 158 2.59 -20.93 0.24
CA GLU A 158 2.60 -19.51 0.59
C GLU A 158 2.65 -18.58 -0.62
N ALA A 159 2.86 -19.10 -1.84
CA ALA A 159 3.03 -18.28 -3.03
C ALA A 159 1.79 -17.41 -3.30
N PRO A 160 1.91 -16.08 -3.36
CA PRO A 160 0.86 -15.21 -3.84
C PRO A 160 0.77 -15.26 -5.37
N ASP A 161 -0.25 -14.64 -5.92
CA ASP A 161 -0.31 -14.38 -7.36
C ASP A 161 0.91 -13.60 -7.82
N TRP A 162 1.44 -13.98 -8.97
CA TRP A 162 2.68 -13.40 -9.47
C TRP A 162 2.44 -12.12 -10.25
N ASN A 163 2.76 -10.98 -9.66
CA ASN A 163 2.78 -9.72 -10.37
C ASN A 163 3.86 -9.71 -11.44
N VAL A 164 3.45 -9.56 -12.71
CA VAL A 164 4.35 -9.50 -13.87
C VAL A 164 4.56 -8.10 -14.42
N SER A 165 3.79 -7.11 -13.95
CA SER A 165 3.97 -5.72 -14.31
C SER A 165 5.31 -5.18 -13.81
N ARG A 166 5.95 -4.34 -14.61
CA ARG A 166 7.21 -3.69 -14.26
C ARG A 166 7.18 -2.24 -14.73
N GLN A 167 7.60 -1.33 -13.87
CA GLN A 167 7.72 0.10 -14.20
C GLN A 167 8.97 0.40 -15.03
N ARG A 168 9.90 -0.53 -15.14
CA ARG A 168 11.14 -0.38 -15.89
C ARG A 168 11.32 -1.51 -16.87
N TYR A 169 11.87 -1.19 -18.04
CA TYR A 169 12.20 -2.18 -19.03
C TYR A 169 13.26 -3.17 -18.55
N TRP A 170 13.13 -4.39 -19.02
CA TRP A 170 13.98 -5.52 -18.67
C TRP A 170 15.33 -5.44 -19.36
N GLY A 171 16.37 -5.91 -18.62
CA GLY A 171 17.56 -6.52 -19.21
C GLY A 171 18.57 -5.59 -19.87
N ILE A 172 18.58 -4.32 -19.56
CA ILE A 172 19.65 -3.45 -20.08
C ILE A 172 20.42 -2.82 -18.95
#